data_217ed227e7309377d01a49500972d511
#
_entry.id   217ed227e7309377d01a49500972d511
#
_cell.length_a   1.000
_cell.length_b   1.000
_cell.length_c   1.000
_cell.angle_alpha   90.00
_cell.angle_beta   90.00
_cell.angle_gamma   90.00
#
_symmetry.space_group_name_H-M   'P 1'
#
loop_
_entity.id
_entity.type
_entity.pdbx_description
1 polymer ?
#
loop_
_entity_poly.entity_id
_entity_poly.type
_entity_poly.pdbx_seq_one_letter_code
_entity_poly.pdbx_strand_id
1 'polypeptide(L)'
;AFIADKLPAPQLATGFLTQSFFTGLGITLANISLFFFQKYIPGQHGAIPYWVFGSFFLGSICSISSVMWSISKTPEIPPTPEELAVLRAQKKGILQPFIEIGEAIVHMPAVMWKLALVYLFQWYALFCYWQNASKSIAQSVWKTSPSENKTLYEEAVGWAGLVNGWYNVVTFLSAF
;
A
#
# COMPACT_ATOMS: atom_id res chain seq x y z
N ALA A 1 -2.43 10.19 -9.61
CA ALA A 1 -2.76 11.59 -9.96
C ALA A 1 -1.51 12.46 -9.95
N PHE A 2 -0.82 12.59 -8.83
CA PHE A 2 0.28 13.56 -8.64
C PHE A 2 1.44 13.44 -9.66
N ILE A 3 1.85 12.25 -10.05
CA ILE A 3 2.89 12.02 -11.07
C ILE A 3 2.42 12.51 -12.43
N ALA A 4 1.19 12.17 -12.81
CA ALA A 4 0.63 12.58 -14.09
C ALA A 4 0.45 14.10 -14.20
N ASP A 5 0.18 14.78 -13.08
CA ASP A 5 -0.06 16.22 -13.04
C ASP A 5 1.23 17.06 -13.05
N LYS A 6 2.35 16.49 -12.58
CA LYS A 6 3.61 17.20 -12.37
C LYS A 6 4.71 16.87 -13.39
N LEU A 7 4.63 15.71 -14.05
CA LEU A 7 5.64 15.28 -14.99
C LEU A 7 5.21 15.49 -16.45
N PRO A 8 6.12 15.95 -17.33
CA PRO A 8 5.87 16.01 -18.76
C PRO A 8 5.69 14.60 -19.35
N ALA A 9 4.91 14.48 -20.42
CA ALA A 9 4.57 13.22 -21.07
C ALA A 9 5.75 12.25 -21.31
N PRO A 10 6.95 12.71 -21.75
CA PRO A 10 8.09 11.82 -21.95
C PRO A 10 8.65 11.18 -20.68
N GLN A 11 8.42 11.80 -19.52
CA GLN A 11 8.93 11.34 -18.23
C GLN A 11 7.91 10.54 -17.40
N LEU A 12 6.67 10.41 -17.86
CA LEU A 12 5.61 9.71 -17.13
C LEU A 12 5.99 8.24 -16.86
N ALA A 13 6.52 7.54 -17.85
CA ALA A 13 6.93 6.15 -17.70
C ALA A 13 7.99 5.99 -16.59
N THR A 14 9.03 6.80 -16.61
CA THR A 14 10.07 6.81 -15.58
C THR A 14 9.52 7.21 -14.21
N GLY A 15 8.58 8.15 -14.14
CA GLY A 15 7.92 8.55 -12.92
C GLY A 15 7.15 7.40 -12.28
N PHE A 16 6.39 6.63 -13.06
CA PHE A 16 5.67 5.46 -12.57
C PHE A 16 6.61 4.31 -12.17
N LEU A 17 7.69 4.07 -12.91
CA LEU A 17 8.71 3.09 -12.53
C LEU A 17 9.37 3.47 -11.19
N THR A 18 9.76 4.74 -11.03
CA THR A 18 10.31 5.25 -9.77
C THR A 18 9.34 5.09 -8.61
N GLN A 19 8.05 5.39 -8.82
CA GLN A 19 7.01 5.15 -7.82
C GLN A 19 6.92 3.66 -7.44
N SER A 20 6.93 2.77 -8.43
CA SER A 20 6.87 1.32 -8.20
C SER A 20 8.08 0.83 -7.41
N PHE A 21 9.27 1.33 -7.72
CA PHE A 21 10.50 1.04 -6.98
C PHE A 21 10.38 1.46 -5.50
N PHE A 22 10.01 2.70 -5.21
CA PHE A 22 9.87 3.16 -3.83
C PHE A 22 8.74 2.49 -3.09
N THR A 23 7.66 2.11 -3.76
CA THR A 23 6.57 1.32 -3.18
C THR A 23 7.08 -0.06 -2.76
N GLY A 24 7.76 -0.77 -3.64
CA GLY A 24 8.35 -2.08 -3.35
C GLY A 24 9.41 -2.02 -2.24
N LEU A 25 10.26 -0.99 -2.26
CA LEU A 25 11.25 -0.75 -1.20
C LEU A 25 10.57 -0.50 0.16
N GLY A 26 9.53 0.32 0.20
CA GLY A 26 8.76 0.60 1.42
C GLY A 26 8.10 -0.66 1.99
N ILE A 27 7.49 -1.48 1.14
CA ILE A 27 6.88 -2.76 1.55
C ILE A 27 7.97 -3.71 2.09
N THR A 28 9.12 -3.78 1.44
CA THR A 28 10.27 -4.58 1.89
C THR A 28 10.73 -4.16 3.27
N LEU A 29 10.97 -2.86 3.49
CA LEU A 29 11.39 -2.32 4.77
C LEU A 29 10.34 -2.56 5.87
N ALA A 30 9.06 -2.40 5.55
CA ALA A 30 7.98 -2.68 6.49
C ALA A 30 7.97 -4.16 6.94
N ASN A 31 8.09 -5.09 6.00
CA ASN A 31 8.14 -6.53 6.32
C ASN A 31 9.39 -6.91 7.12
N ILE A 32 10.56 -6.38 6.75
CA ILE A 32 11.82 -6.64 7.46
C ILE A 32 11.77 -6.02 8.87
N SER A 33 11.21 -4.84 9.03
CA SER A 33 11.10 -4.17 10.34
C SER A 33 10.28 -4.99 11.34
N LEU A 34 9.25 -5.70 10.90
CA LEU A 34 8.48 -6.61 11.76
C LEU A 34 9.36 -7.66 12.42
N PHE A 35 10.24 -8.31 11.66
CA PHE A 35 11.17 -9.30 12.18
C PHE A 35 12.10 -8.71 13.23
N PHE A 36 12.68 -7.54 12.96
CA PHE A 36 13.57 -6.87 13.91
C PHE A 36 12.84 -6.42 15.17
N PHE A 37 11.65 -5.82 15.04
CA PHE A 37 10.89 -5.36 16.21
C PHE A 37 10.47 -6.53 17.09
N GLN A 38 10.05 -7.64 16.51
CA GLN A 38 9.72 -8.84 17.26
C GLN A 38 10.93 -9.35 18.07
N LYS A 39 12.13 -9.30 17.49
CA LYS A 39 13.36 -9.76 18.15
C LYS A 39 13.86 -8.82 19.24
N TYR A 40 13.74 -7.51 19.05
CA TYR A 40 14.35 -6.50 19.94
C TYR A 40 13.35 -5.80 20.86
N ILE A 41 12.05 -5.92 20.65
CA ILE A 41 11.03 -5.32 21.49
C ILE A 41 10.16 -6.43 22.12
N PRO A 42 10.69 -7.13 23.14
CA PRO A 42 9.93 -8.19 23.82
C PRO A 42 8.84 -7.58 24.72
N GLY A 43 7.83 -8.38 25.03
CA GLY A 43 6.75 -8.01 25.94
C GLY A 43 5.44 -7.71 25.23
N GLN A 44 4.39 -7.52 26.04
CA GLN A 44 3.04 -7.28 25.54
C GLN A 44 2.24 -6.37 26.49
N HIS A 45 1.28 -5.65 25.94
CA HIS A 45 0.27 -4.91 26.68
C HIS A 45 -1.10 -5.56 26.43
N GLY A 46 -1.63 -6.24 27.46
CA GLY A 46 -2.83 -7.06 27.28
C GLY A 46 -2.62 -8.18 26.28
N ALA A 47 -3.44 -8.23 25.24
CA ALA A 47 -3.36 -9.23 24.19
C ALA A 47 -2.40 -8.84 23.03
N ILE A 48 -1.90 -7.60 23.00
CA ILE A 48 -1.15 -7.05 21.87
C ILE A 48 0.34 -6.95 22.22
N PRO A 49 1.24 -7.57 21.42
CA PRO A 49 2.68 -7.45 21.61
C PRO A 49 3.19 -6.01 21.38
N TYR A 50 4.22 -5.60 22.12
CA TYR A 50 4.83 -4.27 21.98
C TYR A 50 5.44 -4.04 20.59
N TRP A 51 5.95 -5.07 19.94
CA TRP A 51 6.49 -4.94 18.58
C TRP A 51 5.43 -4.50 17.54
N VAL A 52 4.16 -4.85 17.77
CA VAL A 52 3.04 -4.36 16.94
C VAL A 52 2.86 -2.86 17.12
N PHE A 53 2.85 -2.37 18.37
CA PHE A 53 2.78 -0.93 18.65
C PHE A 53 3.97 -0.17 18.02
N GLY A 54 5.19 -0.71 18.14
CA GLY A 54 6.39 -0.14 17.53
C GLY A 54 6.28 -0.02 16.02
N SER A 55 5.76 -1.05 15.35
CA SER A 55 5.54 -1.05 13.91
C SER A 55 4.53 -0.02 13.46
N PHE A 56 3.39 0.08 14.14
CA PHE A 56 2.38 1.10 13.85
C PHE A 56 2.87 2.51 14.13
N PHE A 57 3.59 2.71 15.23
CA PHE A 57 4.16 4.02 15.60
C PHE A 57 5.16 4.51 14.56
N LEU A 58 6.09 3.63 14.14
CA LEU A 58 7.05 3.95 13.08
C LEU A 58 6.33 4.26 11.76
N GLY A 59 5.37 3.43 11.37
CA GLY A 59 4.57 3.63 10.16
C GLY A 59 3.82 4.98 10.19
N SER A 60 3.25 5.35 11.32
CA SER A 60 2.56 6.64 11.49
C SER A 60 3.51 7.83 11.35
N ILE A 61 4.69 7.78 11.98
CA ILE A 61 5.71 8.83 11.86
C ILE A 61 6.17 8.96 10.40
N CYS A 62 6.49 7.86 9.75
CA CYS A 62 6.91 7.87 8.34
C CYS A 62 5.82 8.44 7.42
N SER A 63 4.57 8.04 7.62
CA SER A 63 3.43 8.56 6.85
C SER A 63 3.25 10.08 7.04
N ILE A 64 3.18 10.54 8.27
CA ILE A 64 2.99 11.96 8.57
C ILE A 64 4.17 12.77 8.02
N SER A 65 5.41 12.33 8.26
CA SER A 65 6.62 13.02 7.80
C SER A 65 6.68 13.09 6.28
N SER A 66 6.35 12.02 5.57
CA SER A 66 6.36 11.98 4.10
C SER A 66 5.29 12.89 3.49
N VAL A 67 4.09 12.92 4.07
CA VAL A 67 3.00 13.80 3.63
C VAL A 67 3.36 15.25 3.89
N MET A 68 3.85 15.59 5.09
CA MET A 68 4.29 16.95 5.42
C MET A 68 5.42 17.43 4.51
N TRP A 69 6.39 16.55 4.22
CA TRP A 69 7.46 16.84 3.27
C TRP A 69 6.92 17.12 1.87
N SER A 70 6.02 16.27 1.37
CA SER A 70 5.41 16.41 0.05
C SER A 70 4.65 17.73 -0.08
N ILE A 71 3.83 18.08 0.90
CA ILE A 71 3.08 19.35 0.92
C ILE A 71 4.04 20.55 0.94
N SER A 72 5.10 20.46 1.74
CA SER A 72 6.05 21.58 1.90
C SER A 72 6.91 21.82 0.64
N LYS A 73 7.23 20.77 -0.11
CA LYS A 73 8.15 20.84 -1.26
C LYS A 73 7.45 20.92 -2.61
N THR A 74 6.16 20.63 -2.67
CA THR A 74 5.43 20.63 -3.92
C THR A 74 4.29 21.66 -3.85
N PRO A 75 4.54 22.90 -4.31
CA PRO A 75 3.50 23.91 -4.36
C PRO A 75 2.41 23.48 -5.36
N GLU A 76 1.17 23.66 -4.97
CA GLU A 76 0.05 23.52 -5.88
C GLU A 76 0.07 24.65 -6.92
N ILE A 77 -0.20 24.31 -8.17
CA ILE A 77 -0.42 25.29 -9.22
C ILE A 77 -1.89 25.70 -9.11
N PRO A 78 -2.17 26.99 -8.78
CA PRO A 78 -3.55 27.42 -8.67
C PRO A 78 -4.24 27.28 -10.03
N PRO A 79 -5.53 26.86 -10.06
CA PRO A 79 -6.28 26.74 -11.31
C PRO A 79 -6.37 28.11 -12.01
N THR A 80 -6.32 28.07 -13.33
CA THR A 80 -6.48 29.28 -14.15
C THR A 80 -7.88 29.89 -13.94
N PRO A 81 -8.07 31.20 -14.21
CA PRO A 81 -9.39 31.83 -14.10
C PRO A 81 -10.48 31.13 -14.91
N GLU A 82 -10.11 30.54 -16.04
CA GLU A 82 -11.00 29.77 -16.93
C GLU A 82 -11.41 28.44 -16.29
N GLU A 83 -10.45 27.68 -15.74
CA GLU A 83 -10.71 26.44 -14.99
C GLU A 83 -11.57 26.71 -13.74
N LEU A 84 -11.30 27.83 -13.04
CA LEU A 84 -12.08 28.25 -11.89
C LEU A 84 -13.53 28.57 -12.28
N ALA A 85 -13.75 29.20 -13.44
CA ALA A 85 -15.09 29.49 -13.96
C ALA A 85 -15.85 28.18 -14.27
N VAL A 86 -15.18 27.20 -14.90
CA VAL A 86 -15.75 25.87 -15.16
C VAL A 86 -16.10 25.14 -13.87
N LEU A 87 -15.18 25.11 -12.90
CA LEU A 87 -15.39 24.49 -11.58
C LEU A 87 -16.55 25.13 -10.80
N ARG A 88 -16.72 26.46 -10.93
CA ARG A 88 -17.85 27.18 -10.30
C ARG A 88 -19.17 26.95 -11.00
N ALA A 89 -19.13 26.73 -12.32
CA ALA A 89 -20.33 26.45 -13.13
C ALA A 89 -20.83 25.00 -12.95
N GLN A 90 -19.98 24.09 -12.45
CA GLN A 90 -20.40 22.72 -12.15
C GLN A 90 -21.45 22.70 -11.03
N LYS A 91 -22.51 21.94 -11.24
CA LYS A 91 -23.57 21.76 -10.22
C LYS A 91 -23.01 21.11 -8.97
N LYS A 92 -22.99 21.87 -7.87
CA LYS A 92 -22.54 21.38 -6.55
C LYS A 92 -23.67 20.62 -5.85
N GLY A 93 -23.91 19.37 -6.22
CA GLY A 93 -24.80 18.47 -5.48
C GLY A 93 -23.99 17.41 -4.74
N ILE A 94 -24.44 17.00 -3.54
CA ILE A 94 -23.79 15.91 -2.77
C ILE A 94 -23.76 14.61 -3.58
N LEU A 95 -24.73 14.40 -4.48
CA LEU A 95 -24.82 13.24 -5.36
C LEU A 95 -24.00 13.38 -6.66
N GLN A 96 -23.52 14.58 -7.00
CA GLN A 96 -22.80 14.82 -8.24
C GLN A 96 -21.56 13.92 -8.44
N PRO A 97 -20.68 13.72 -7.43
CA PRO A 97 -19.55 12.80 -7.58
C PRO A 97 -19.98 11.36 -7.88
N PHE A 98 -21.10 10.91 -7.33
CA PHE A 98 -21.62 9.56 -7.61
C PHE A 98 -22.16 9.42 -9.02
N ILE A 99 -22.80 10.46 -9.54
CA ILE A 99 -23.30 10.52 -10.92
C ILE A 99 -22.12 10.50 -11.89
N GLU A 100 -21.09 11.32 -11.66
CA GLU A 100 -19.87 11.38 -12.48
C GLU A 100 -19.11 10.06 -12.48
N ILE A 101 -19.00 9.38 -11.33
CA ILE A 101 -18.42 8.03 -11.25
C ILE A 101 -19.27 7.04 -12.05
N GLY A 102 -20.60 7.11 -11.94
CA GLY A 102 -21.50 6.26 -12.69
C GLY A 102 -21.37 6.45 -14.21
N GLU A 103 -21.33 7.70 -14.67
CA GLU A 103 -21.09 8.03 -16.07
C GLU A 103 -19.72 7.57 -16.56
N ALA A 104 -18.67 7.76 -15.77
CA ALA A 104 -17.32 7.29 -16.10
C ALA A 104 -17.28 5.76 -16.24
N ILE A 105 -17.99 5.03 -15.38
CA ILE A 105 -18.10 3.56 -15.46
C ILE A 105 -18.83 3.13 -16.73
N VAL A 106 -19.94 3.76 -17.04
CA VAL A 106 -20.77 3.42 -18.23
C VAL A 106 -20.00 3.70 -19.53
N HIS A 107 -19.25 4.81 -19.58
CA HIS A 107 -18.48 5.21 -20.76
C HIS A 107 -17.05 4.63 -20.77
N MET A 108 -16.72 3.72 -19.86
CA MET A 108 -15.39 3.11 -19.76
C MET A 108 -15.08 2.26 -21.00
N PRO A 109 -13.92 2.45 -21.66
CA PRO A 109 -13.52 1.64 -22.80
C PRO A 109 -13.49 0.14 -22.47
N ALA A 110 -13.83 -0.70 -23.45
CA ALA A 110 -13.89 -2.16 -23.27
C ALA A 110 -12.56 -2.77 -22.76
N VAL A 111 -11.43 -2.17 -23.12
CA VAL A 111 -10.10 -2.59 -22.62
C VAL A 111 -9.99 -2.39 -21.11
N MET A 112 -10.51 -1.28 -20.59
CA MET A 112 -10.49 -1.00 -19.15
C MET A 112 -11.38 -1.96 -18.36
N TRP A 113 -12.53 -2.37 -18.92
CA TRP A 113 -13.36 -3.40 -18.32
C TRP A 113 -12.65 -4.75 -18.21
N LYS A 114 -11.91 -5.15 -19.25
CA LYS A 114 -11.10 -6.37 -19.22
C LYS A 114 -10.01 -6.29 -18.16
N LEU A 115 -9.32 -5.16 -18.06
CA LEU A 115 -8.31 -4.92 -17.02
C LEU A 115 -8.92 -4.91 -15.62
N ALA A 116 -10.07 -4.27 -15.44
CA ALA A 116 -10.77 -4.25 -14.15
C ALA A 116 -11.12 -5.67 -13.69
N LEU A 117 -11.58 -6.54 -14.60
CA LEU A 117 -11.87 -7.93 -14.29
C LEU A 117 -10.61 -8.71 -13.87
N VAL A 118 -9.51 -8.53 -14.60
CA VAL A 118 -8.21 -9.15 -14.25
C VAL A 118 -7.74 -8.67 -12.87
N TYR A 119 -7.78 -7.36 -12.61
CA TYR A 119 -7.41 -6.81 -11.31
C TYR A 119 -8.31 -7.29 -10.17
N LEU A 120 -9.61 -7.46 -10.41
CA LEU A 120 -10.55 -8.00 -9.42
C LEU A 120 -10.07 -9.37 -8.92
N PHE A 121 -9.79 -10.30 -9.84
CA PHE A 121 -9.32 -11.64 -9.47
C PHE A 121 -7.90 -11.64 -8.90
N GLN A 122 -7.02 -10.80 -9.43
CA GLN A 122 -5.66 -10.65 -8.90
C GLN A 122 -5.66 -10.15 -7.46
N TRP A 123 -6.43 -9.11 -7.16
CA TRP A 123 -6.53 -8.58 -5.80
C TRP A 123 -7.19 -9.57 -4.86
N TYR A 124 -8.23 -10.27 -5.30
CA TYR A 124 -8.86 -11.33 -4.52
C TYR A 124 -7.85 -12.40 -4.12
N ALA A 125 -7.07 -12.91 -5.08
CA ALA A 125 -6.03 -13.90 -4.82
C ALA A 125 -4.94 -13.38 -3.87
N LEU A 126 -4.49 -12.13 -4.04
CA LEU A 126 -3.50 -11.50 -3.17
C LEU A 126 -4.01 -11.34 -1.73
N PHE A 127 -5.25 -10.91 -1.53
CA PHE A 127 -5.83 -10.82 -0.19
C PHE A 127 -5.95 -12.19 0.48
N CYS A 128 -6.39 -13.21 -0.24
CA CYS A 128 -6.41 -14.59 0.26
C CYS A 128 -5.01 -15.07 0.67
N TYR A 129 -4.00 -14.77 -0.13
CA TYR A 129 -2.61 -15.07 0.18
C TYR A 129 -2.14 -14.35 1.45
N TRP A 130 -2.28 -13.03 1.52
CA TRP A 130 -1.80 -12.22 2.65
C TRP A 130 -2.44 -12.60 3.98
N GLN A 131 -3.72 -12.93 3.98
CA GLN A 131 -4.42 -13.35 5.19
C GLN A 131 -3.97 -14.72 5.72
N ASN A 132 -3.54 -15.60 4.84
CA ASN A 132 -3.24 -16.99 5.21
C ASN A 132 -1.74 -17.33 5.17
N ALA A 133 -0.88 -16.51 4.57
CA ALA A 133 0.55 -16.81 4.41
C ALA A 133 1.25 -17.10 5.74
N SER A 134 1.08 -16.23 6.74
CA SER A 134 1.70 -16.41 8.06
C SER A 134 1.21 -17.67 8.77
N LYS A 135 -0.10 -17.97 8.69
CA LYS A 135 -0.68 -19.18 9.28
C LYS A 135 -0.17 -20.44 8.59
N SER A 136 -0.11 -20.42 7.26
CA SER A 136 0.39 -21.56 6.48
C SER A 136 1.87 -21.85 6.77
N ILE A 137 2.69 -20.81 6.88
CA ILE A 137 4.10 -20.93 7.25
C ILE A 137 4.25 -21.49 8.67
N ALA A 138 3.49 -20.95 9.64
CA ALA A 138 3.51 -21.44 11.02
C ALA A 138 3.11 -22.91 11.12
N GLN A 139 2.08 -23.32 10.42
CA GLN A 139 1.65 -24.73 10.43
C GLN A 139 2.62 -25.65 9.69
N SER A 140 3.17 -25.22 8.56
CA SER A 140 4.04 -26.07 7.72
C SER A 140 5.42 -26.28 8.33
N VAL A 141 6.04 -25.20 8.86
CA VAL A 141 7.42 -25.22 9.34
C VAL A 141 7.49 -25.48 10.84
N TRP A 142 6.74 -24.70 11.61
CA TRP A 142 6.76 -24.78 13.09
C TRP A 142 5.74 -25.75 13.68
N LYS A 143 4.85 -26.33 12.85
CA LYS A 143 3.79 -27.23 13.29
C LYS A 143 2.96 -26.69 14.45
N THR A 144 2.69 -25.38 14.44
CA THR A 144 1.98 -24.67 15.52
C THR A 144 0.84 -23.82 14.98
N SER A 145 -0.10 -23.52 15.86
CA SER A 145 -1.22 -22.60 15.63
C SER A 145 -1.30 -21.55 16.74
N PRO A 146 -2.00 -20.43 16.54
CA PRO A 146 -2.15 -19.38 17.56
C PRO A 146 -2.75 -19.89 18.87
N SER A 147 -3.56 -20.95 18.83
CA SER A 147 -4.23 -21.57 19.98
C SER A 147 -3.36 -22.56 20.75
N GLU A 148 -2.32 -23.11 20.11
CA GLU A 148 -1.47 -24.13 20.72
C GLU A 148 -0.25 -23.51 21.44
N ASN A 149 0.48 -22.65 20.72
CA ASN A 149 1.65 -21.99 21.30
C ASN A 149 1.82 -20.59 20.69
N LYS A 150 1.37 -19.58 21.45
CA LYS A 150 1.38 -18.18 21.02
C LYS A 150 2.79 -17.67 20.69
N THR A 151 3.77 -17.98 21.54
CA THR A 151 5.15 -17.50 21.40
C THR A 151 5.80 -18.05 20.12
N LEU A 152 5.64 -19.34 19.88
CA LEU A 152 6.19 -20.01 18.71
C LEU A 152 5.48 -19.55 17.43
N TYR A 153 4.17 -19.27 17.52
CA TYR A 153 3.41 -18.69 16.42
C TYR A 153 3.86 -17.26 16.08
N GLU A 154 4.13 -16.42 17.10
CA GLU A 154 4.65 -15.07 16.89
C GLU A 154 6.03 -15.10 16.21
N GLU A 155 6.92 -16.02 16.60
CA GLU A 155 8.20 -16.23 15.92
C GLU A 155 7.99 -16.59 14.43
N ALA A 156 7.09 -17.50 14.15
CA ALA A 156 6.74 -17.89 12.77
C ALA A 156 6.20 -16.72 11.95
N VAL A 157 5.41 -15.81 12.56
CA VAL A 157 4.93 -14.58 11.92
C VAL A 157 6.08 -13.65 11.57
N GLY A 158 7.08 -13.50 12.44
CA GLY A 158 8.28 -12.71 12.15
C GLY A 158 9.06 -13.26 10.95
N TRP A 159 9.27 -14.56 10.90
CA TRP A 159 9.90 -15.23 9.75
C TRP A 159 9.08 -15.11 8.47
N ALA A 160 7.75 -15.20 8.56
CA ALA A 160 6.87 -14.96 7.41
C ALA A 160 7.02 -13.53 6.85
N GLY A 161 7.18 -12.54 7.74
CA GLY A 161 7.52 -11.16 7.36
C GLY A 161 8.83 -11.08 6.58
N LEU A 162 9.88 -11.77 7.05
CA LEU A 162 11.16 -11.80 6.35
C LEU A 162 11.05 -12.42 4.95
N VAL A 163 10.35 -13.54 4.81
CA VAL A 163 10.12 -14.20 3.50
C VAL A 163 9.35 -13.28 2.56
N ASN A 164 8.30 -12.62 3.04
CA ASN A 164 7.56 -11.64 2.26
C ASN A 164 8.42 -10.41 1.90
N GLY A 165 9.33 -10.00 2.77
CA GLY A 165 10.34 -8.98 2.47
C GLY A 165 11.19 -9.36 1.27
N TRP A 166 11.72 -10.57 1.21
CA TRP A 166 12.49 -11.06 0.07
C TRP A 166 11.71 -11.10 -1.23
N TYR A 167 10.45 -11.52 -1.20
CA TYR A 167 9.58 -11.45 -2.37
C TYR A 167 9.48 -10.03 -2.93
N ASN A 168 9.32 -9.05 -2.06
CA ASN A 168 9.22 -7.64 -2.46
C ASN A 168 10.57 -7.06 -2.94
N VAL A 169 11.73 -7.58 -2.47
CA VAL A 169 13.05 -7.23 -3.02
C VAL A 169 13.11 -7.53 -4.52
N VAL A 170 12.67 -8.72 -4.92
CA VAL A 170 12.60 -9.07 -6.36
C VAL A 170 11.69 -8.11 -7.11
N THR A 171 10.54 -7.77 -6.53
CA THR A 171 9.57 -6.85 -7.14
C THR A 171 10.17 -5.48 -7.41
N PHE A 172 10.84 -4.83 -6.45
CA PHE A 172 11.38 -3.50 -6.69
C PHE A 172 12.65 -3.51 -7.55
N LEU A 173 13.46 -4.57 -7.49
CA LEU A 173 14.62 -4.70 -8.38
C LEU A 173 14.21 -4.93 -9.84
N SER A 174 13.08 -5.59 -10.08
CA SER A 174 12.55 -5.81 -11.42
C SER A 174 11.81 -4.61 -12.01
N ALA A 175 11.66 -3.52 -11.26
CA ALA A 175 11.00 -2.29 -11.73
C ALA A 175 11.86 -1.48 -12.72
N PHE A 176 13.15 -1.78 -12.83
CA PHE A 176 14.11 -1.17 -13.76
C PHE A 176 14.70 -2.22 -14.71
#